data_88661c86f51da7058f87838b56d6f831
#
_entry.id   88661c86f51da7058f87838b56d6f831
#
_cell.length_a   1.000
_cell.length_b   1.000
_cell.length_c   1.000
_cell.angle_alpha   90.00
_cell.angle_beta   90.00
_cell.angle_gamma   90.00
#
_symmetry.space_group_name_H-M   'P 1'
#
loop_
_entity.id
_entity.type
_entity.pdbx_description
1 polymer ?
#
loop_
_entity_poly.entity_id
_entity_poly.type
_entity_poly.pdbx_seq_one_letter_code
_entity_poly.pdbx_strand_id
1 'polypeptide(L)'
;MKLASHASPRDFFAAIAALCAIGTLLPAASAQHPFPAKPIRFVVAFAPGGIADTIARTIGHKLTDRVGQPIVVENRSGAGGMLAAKLVAAAQPDGTTLLVTTTAIAVNASASKEAVDPLVQLTPVALAASTPTIFAVHGSVKAKSLMEYVRGVKGSRFTYSSAGVGTTQHLTGEYLFKALPGLEATHVPFQGGAPVNTAVVAQQVDMASTTLPTAFAYIRQGAMRVLAVASHTRMRLLPEVQTLAESGFPDFEDRSWIAFFAPANTPAAIVQLLNSEINRALRQPDVTERLSTIGLDPQTLSQGEFAEYVKTEVAKWGEIIKTTGIAPN
;
A
#
# COMPACT_ATOMS: atom_id res chain seq x y z
N MET A 1 68.32 62.99 -6.76
CA MET A 1 68.93 62.34 -5.57
C MET A 1 68.16 61.08 -5.32
N LYS A 2 68.82 59.94 -5.41
CA LYS A 2 68.27 58.57 -5.40
C LYS A 2 67.83 58.19 -3.99
N LEU A 3 66.69 57.50 -3.85
CA LEU A 3 66.44 56.58 -2.75
C LEU A 3 65.74 55.32 -3.32
N ALA A 4 66.56 54.29 -3.58
CA ALA A 4 66.07 52.94 -3.86
C ALA A 4 65.77 52.26 -2.51
N SER A 5 64.50 51.88 -2.33
CA SER A 5 64.06 51.04 -1.19
C SER A 5 64.35 49.59 -1.56
N HIS A 6 65.30 48.96 -0.85
CA HIS A 6 65.56 47.52 -0.94
C HIS A 6 64.49 46.75 -0.15
N ALA A 7 63.62 46.03 -0.84
CA ALA A 7 62.77 45.02 -0.21
C ALA A 7 63.66 43.86 0.24
N SER A 8 63.48 43.46 1.52
CA SER A 8 64.25 42.39 2.16
C SER A 8 63.81 41.01 1.63
N PRO A 9 64.74 40.05 1.38
CA PRO A 9 64.39 38.70 0.98
C PRO A 9 63.41 38.00 1.93
N ARG A 10 63.31 38.48 3.16
CA ARG A 10 62.37 37.95 4.17
C ARG A 10 60.89 38.25 3.85
N ASP A 11 60.60 39.38 3.26
CA ASP A 11 59.25 39.79 2.88
C ASP A 11 58.71 38.99 1.68
N PHE A 12 59.62 38.53 0.83
CA PHE A 12 59.26 37.70 -0.32
C PHE A 12 58.85 36.26 0.09
N PHE A 13 59.52 35.68 1.08
CA PHE A 13 59.16 34.36 1.62
C PHE A 13 57.89 34.40 2.44
N ALA A 14 57.61 35.49 3.14
CA ALA A 14 56.36 35.64 3.88
C ALA A 14 55.11 35.75 2.99
N ALA A 15 55.26 36.39 1.79
CA ALA A 15 54.17 36.51 0.82
C ALA A 15 53.85 35.15 0.12
N ILE A 16 54.86 34.31 -0.15
CA ILE A 16 54.67 32.98 -0.73
C ILE A 16 54.05 32.02 0.28
N ALA A 17 54.42 32.08 1.57
CA ALA A 17 53.81 31.25 2.62
C ALA A 17 52.33 31.59 2.88
N ALA A 18 51.94 32.88 2.76
CA ALA A 18 50.55 33.29 2.86
C ALA A 18 49.67 32.86 1.69
N LEU A 19 50.24 32.78 0.48
CA LEU A 19 49.51 32.34 -0.73
C LEU A 19 49.25 30.82 -0.75
N CYS A 20 50.14 30.01 -0.13
CA CYS A 20 49.95 28.55 0.01
C CYS A 20 48.95 28.14 1.10
N ALA A 21 48.64 29.02 2.08
CA ALA A 21 47.70 28.74 3.15
C ALA A 21 46.24 28.94 2.75
N ILE A 22 45.96 29.63 1.63
CA ILE A 22 44.57 29.89 1.15
C ILE A 22 44.04 28.76 0.24
N GLY A 23 44.93 27.83 -0.16
CA GLY A 23 44.61 26.79 -1.19
C GLY A 23 43.90 25.53 -0.69
N THR A 24 43.54 25.36 0.62
CA THR A 24 43.09 24.06 1.15
C THR A 24 41.73 24.06 1.81
N LEU A 25 40.87 25.03 1.59
CA LEU A 25 39.47 25.03 2.00
C LEU A 25 38.51 24.90 0.81
N LEU A 26 38.81 23.95 -0.11
CA LEU A 26 37.75 23.44 -0.97
C LEU A 26 36.88 22.52 -0.08
N PRO A 27 35.59 22.85 0.12
CA PRO A 27 34.69 21.89 0.72
C PRO A 27 34.76 20.63 -0.16
N ALA A 28 35.10 19.50 0.45
CA ALA A 28 34.96 18.21 -0.21
C ALA A 28 33.50 18.15 -0.70
N ALA A 29 33.27 18.38 -1.97
CA ALA A 29 32.00 18.09 -2.61
C ALA A 29 31.77 16.60 -2.32
N SER A 30 30.90 16.30 -1.34
CA SER A 30 30.42 14.95 -1.12
C SER A 30 29.92 14.49 -2.49
N ALA A 31 30.67 13.59 -3.13
CA ALA A 31 30.22 12.93 -4.34
C ALA A 31 28.92 12.22 -3.96
N GLN A 32 27.80 12.90 -4.20
CA GLN A 32 26.48 12.28 -4.08
C GLN A 32 26.49 11.19 -5.15
N HIS A 33 26.73 9.94 -4.71
CA HIS A 33 26.54 8.80 -5.60
C HIS A 33 25.12 8.92 -6.16
N PRO A 34 24.97 8.79 -7.50
CA PRO A 34 23.64 8.89 -8.10
C PRO A 34 22.73 7.85 -7.45
N PHE A 35 21.61 8.29 -6.91
CA PHE A 35 20.58 7.37 -6.38
C PHE A 35 19.88 6.68 -7.55
N PRO A 36 19.63 5.36 -7.44
CA PRO A 36 20.08 4.43 -6.41
C PRO A 36 21.47 3.84 -6.68
N ALA A 37 22.33 3.78 -5.64
CA ALA A 37 23.67 3.16 -5.76
C ALA A 37 23.67 1.62 -5.58
N LYS A 38 22.55 1.05 -5.18
CA LYS A 38 22.36 -0.39 -4.91
C LYS A 38 20.92 -0.82 -5.22
N PRO A 39 20.62 -2.14 -5.31
CA PRO A 39 19.26 -2.63 -5.55
C PRO A 39 18.24 -2.03 -4.59
N ILE A 40 17.05 -1.69 -5.11
CA ILE A 40 15.92 -1.23 -4.28
C ILE A 40 15.10 -2.44 -3.86
N ARG A 41 14.77 -2.52 -2.57
CA ARG A 41 13.96 -3.58 -1.98
C ARG A 41 12.55 -3.09 -1.73
N PHE A 42 11.57 -3.76 -2.34
CA PHE A 42 10.16 -3.59 -2.06
C PHE A 42 9.70 -4.62 -1.04
N VAL A 43 9.49 -4.21 0.20
CA VAL A 43 8.97 -5.05 1.27
C VAL A 43 7.45 -5.03 1.21
N VAL A 44 6.87 -6.13 0.75
CA VAL A 44 5.42 -6.29 0.58
C VAL A 44 4.81 -6.82 1.87
N ALA A 45 3.80 -6.13 2.39
CA ALA A 45 3.21 -6.41 3.69
C ALA A 45 2.32 -7.66 3.76
N PHE A 46 2.07 -8.33 2.63
CA PHE A 46 1.13 -9.44 2.51
C PHE A 46 1.73 -10.60 1.70
N ALA A 47 1.06 -11.76 1.73
CA ALA A 47 1.46 -12.95 1.00
C ALA A 47 1.55 -12.70 -0.52
N PRO A 48 2.40 -13.46 -1.23
CA PRO A 48 2.48 -13.42 -2.69
C PRO A 48 1.12 -13.64 -3.36
N GLY A 49 0.90 -13.01 -4.53
CA GLY A 49 -0.35 -13.08 -5.28
C GLY A 49 -1.46 -12.15 -4.74
N GLY A 50 -1.22 -11.40 -3.66
CA GLY A 50 -2.10 -10.33 -3.20
C GLY A 50 -1.99 -9.06 -4.05
N ILE A 51 -2.91 -8.08 -3.82
CA ILE A 51 -2.92 -6.81 -4.57
C ILE A 51 -1.62 -6.01 -4.41
N ALA A 52 -1.04 -5.99 -3.21
CA ALA A 52 0.23 -5.31 -2.94
C ALA A 52 1.41 -5.98 -3.68
N ASP A 53 1.45 -7.31 -3.73
CA ASP A 53 2.46 -8.07 -4.45
C ASP A 53 2.34 -7.86 -5.98
N THR A 54 1.11 -7.86 -6.51
CA THR A 54 0.83 -7.57 -7.91
C THR A 54 1.35 -6.19 -8.32
N ILE A 55 1.07 -5.16 -7.54
CA ILE A 55 1.56 -3.80 -7.77
C ILE A 55 3.08 -3.75 -7.63
N ALA A 56 3.66 -4.32 -6.57
CA ALA A 56 5.10 -4.32 -6.35
C ALA A 56 5.87 -4.91 -7.53
N ARG A 57 5.43 -6.07 -8.05
CA ARG A 57 6.09 -6.72 -9.20
C ARG A 57 5.86 -5.96 -10.51
N THR A 58 4.65 -5.45 -10.74
CA THR A 58 4.33 -4.68 -11.95
C THR A 58 5.15 -3.40 -12.02
N ILE A 59 5.19 -2.63 -10.94
CA ILE A 59 5.94 -1.39 -10.86
C ILE A 59 7.45 -1.66 -10.79
N GLY A 60 7.88 -2.67 -10.00
CA GLY A 60 9.29 -3.05 -9.88
C GLY A 60 9.93 -3.40 -11.22
N HIS A 61 9.23 -4.14 -12.07
CA HIS A 61 9.70 -4.44 -13.43
C HIS A 61 9.94 -3.17 -14.25
N LYS A 62 9.01 -2.21 -14.20
CA LYS A 62 9.14 -0.94 -14.93
C LYS A 62 10.21 -0.01 -14.37
N LEU A 63 10.40 -0.03 -13.05
CA LEU A 63 11.42 0.80 -12.41
C LEU A 63 12.83 0.31 -12.66
N THR A 64 13.07 -1.00 -12.74
CA THR A 64 14.42 -1.57 -12.97
C THR A 64 15.14 -0.90 -14.13
N ASP A 65 14.47 -0.77 -15.28
CA ASP A 65 15.05 -0.15 -16.48
C ASP A 65 15.27 1.37 -16.31
N ARG A 66 14.51 2.00 -15.42
CA ARG A 66 14.52 3.46 -15.23
C ARG A 66 15.55 3.92 -14.22
N VAL A 67 15.69 3.19 -13.12
CA VAL A 67 16.61 3.56 -12.03
C VAL A 67 18.00 2.92 -12.20
N GLY A 68 18.16 2.02 -13.18
CA GLY A 68 19.44 1.36 -13.47
C GLY A 68 19.89 0.37 -12.39
N GLN A 69 18.99 -0.01 -11.47
CA GLN A 69 19.26 -0.97 -10.39
C GLN A 69 18.12 -1.99 -10.30
N PRO A 70 18.41 -3.23 -9.93
CA PRO A 70 17.38 -4.25 -9.73
C PRO A 70 16.38 -3.86 -8.63
N ILE A 71 15.10 -4.17 -8.85
CA ILE A 71 14.05 -4.09 -7.83
C ILE A 71 13.80 -5.49 -7.29
N VAL A 72 14.06 -5.70 -6.00
CA VAL A 72 13.85 -6.98 -5.29
C VAL A 72 12.56 -6.92 -4.52
N VAL A 73 11.59 -7.77 -4.87
CA VAL A 73 10.29 -7.87 -4.16
C VAL A 73 10.37 -8.97 -3.11
N GLU A 74 10.15 -8.59 -1.85
CA GLU A 74 10.23 -9.45 -0.67
C GLU A 74 8.92 -9.40 0.11
N ASN A 75 8.20 -10.52 0.23
CA ASN A 75 6.96 -10.60 0.99
C ASN A 75 7.24 -10.87 2.47
N ARG A 76 6.75 -9.99 3.37
CA ARG A 76 6.83 -10.08 4.84
C ARG A 76 5.44 -9.90 5.44
N SER A 77 4.64 -10.94 5.34
CA SER A 77 3.26 -10.93 5.83
C SER A 77 3.20 -11.14 7.35
N GLY A 78 2.18 -10.58 7.98
CA GLY A 78 1.88 -10.76 9.40
C GLY A 78 1.30 -9.51 10.06
N ALA A 79 0.48 -9.74 11.10
CA ALA A 79 -0.17 -8.69 11.90
C ALA A 79 -0.84 -7.59 11.06
N GLY A 80 -1.67 -7.97 10.07
CA GLY A 80 -2.33 -7.00 9.18
C GLY A 80 -1.38 -6.11 8.38
N GLY A 81 -0.15 -6.57 8.13
CA GLY A 81 0.90 -5.82 7.43
C GLY A 81 1.87 -5.06 8.34
N MET A 82 1.63 -5.05 9.66
CA MET A 82 2.46 -4.30 10.61
C MET A 82 3.87 -4.87 10.75
N LEU A 83 4.09 -6.17 10.49
CA LEU A 83 5.42 -6.76 10.49
C LEU A 83 6.33 -6.09 9.44
N ALA A 84 5.86 -5.97 8.21
CA ALA A 84 6.58 -5.28 7.13
C ALA A 84 6.75 -3.78 7.42
N ALA A 85 5.72 -3.13 7.94
CA ALA A 85 5.76 -1.71 8.28
C ALA A 85 6.84 -1.41 9.33
N LYS A 86 6.93 -2.19 10.42
CA LYS A 86 7.97 -2.08 11.45
C LYS A 86 9.37 -2.31 10.87
N LEU A 87 9.53 -3.32 10.01
CA LEU A 87 10.81 -3.59 9.34
C LEU A 87 11.28 -2.40 8.50
N VAL A 88 10.38 -1.80 7.71
CA VAL A 88 10.73 -0.66 6.86
C VAL A 88 10.95 0.60 7.70
N ALA A 89 10.12 0.86 8.70
CA ALA A 89 10.31 2.00 9.61
C ALA A 89 11.70 2.01 10.30
N ALA A 90 12.26 0.81 10.55
CA ALA A 90 13.59 0.65 11.14
C ALA A 90 14.73 0.60 10.10
N ALA A 91 14.44 0.66 8.80
CA ALA A 91 15.46 0.61 7.75
C ALA A 91 16.17 1.96 7.58
N GLN A 92 17.33 1.94 6.90
CA GLN A 92 18.06 3.17 6.57
C GLN A 92 17.22 4.07 5.66
N PRO A 93 17.15 5.38 5.95
CA PRO A 93 16.35 6.33 5.17
C PRO A 93 17.07 6.79 3.89
N ASP A 94 17.63 5.86 3.13
CA ASP A 94 18.37 6.12 1.90
C ASP A 94 17.57 5.89 0.61
N GLY A 95 16.26 5.57 0.75
CA GLY A 95 15.35 5.31 -0.36
C GLY A 95 15.49 3.93 -1.01
N THR A 96 16.40 3.08 -0.56
CA THR A 96 16.61 1.73 -1.14
C THR A 96 15.74 0.64 -0.50
N THR A 97 14.95 0.97 0.51
CA THR A 97 13.95 0.06 1.09
C THR A 97 12.61 0.76 1.13
N LEU A 98 11.61 0.21 0.46
CA LEU A 98 10.25 0.74 0.43
C LEU A 98 9.26 -0.30 0.94
N LEU A 99 8.29 0.14 1.74
CA LEU A 99 7.11 -0.64 2.09
C LEU A 99 6.10 -0.56 0.95
N VAL A 100 5.56 -1.71 0.55
CA VAL A 100 4.38 -1.80 -0.31
C VAL A 100 3.25 -2.41 0.50
N THR A 101 2.24 -1.59 0.80
CA THR A 101 1.15 -1.96 1.70
C THR A 101 -0.20 -1.48 1.19
N THR A 102 -1.26 -1.73 1.97
CA THR A 102 -2.64 -1.34 1.65
C THR A 102 -3.17 -0.35 2.69
N THR A 103 -4.42 0.06 2.55
CA THR A 103 -5.17 0.86 3.53
C THR A 103 -5.01 0.36 4.97
N ALA A 104 -4.66 -0.92 5.15
CA ALA A 104 -4.43 -1.50 6.47
C ALA A 104 -3.43 -0.71 7.33
N ILE A 105 -2.46 -0.01 6.71
CA ILE A 105 -1.52 0.85 7.46
C ILE A 105 -2.25 2.01 8.17
N ALA A 106 -3.24 2.64 7.50
CA ALA A 106 -4.04 3.71 8.08
C ALA A 106 -5.03 3.18 9.13
N VAL A 107 -5.67 2.05 8.86
CA VAL A 107 -6.59 1.37 9.80
C VAL A 107 -5.87 1.04 11.11
N ASN A 108 -4.72 0.37 11.04
CA ASN A 108 -3.97 -0.03 12.23
C ASN A 108 -3.42 1.18 13.00
N ALA A 109 -2.91 2.22 12.31
CA ALA A 109 -2.46 3.45 12.95
C ALA A 109 -3.59 4.16 13.72
N SER A 110 -4.82 4.08 13.21
CA SER A 110 -6.00 4.66 13.86
C SER A 110 -6.48 3.84 15.07
N ALA A 111 -6.22 2.54 15.06
CA ALA A 111 -6.73 1.62 16.08
C ALA A 111 -5.79 1.44 17.28
N SER A 112 -4.48 1.61 17.11
CA SER A 112 -3.50 1.32 18.15
C SER A 112 -2.31 2.28 18.11
N LYS A 113 -1.91 2.79 19.27
CA LYS A 113 -0.68 3.59 19.44
C LYS A 113 0.60 2.77 19.24
N GLU A 114 0.52 1.44 19.29
CA GLU A 114 1.66 0.54 19.06
C GLU A 114 1.86 0.22 17.57
N ALA A 115 0.89 0.57 16.73
CA ALA A 115 1.01 0.45 15.30
C ALA A 115 2.01 1.45 14.73
N VAL A 116 2.55 1.14 13.55
CA VAL A 116 3.41 2.11 12.83
C VAL A 116 2.54 3.25 12.31
N ASP A 117 2.87 4.48 12.72
CA ASP A 117 2.24 5.67 12.17
C ASP A 117 2.85 5.99 10.80
N PRO A 118 2.04 5.97 9.71
CA PRO A 118 2.53 6.19 8.35
C PRO A 118 2.98 7.63 8.06
N LEU A 119 2.70 8.58 8.97
CA LEU A 119 3.08 9.98 8.82
C LEU A 119 4.25 10.40 9.74
N VAL A 120 4.57 9.58 10.74
CA VAL A 120 5.63 9.87 11.74
C VAL A 120 6.83 8.94 11.53
N GLN A 121 6.59 7.63 11.38
CA GLN A 121 7.64 6.61 11.28
C GLN A 121 7.96 6.23 9.84
N LEU A 122 7.10 6.64 8.90
CA LEU A 122 7.28 6.45 7.45
C LEU A 122 7.11 7.79 6.72
N THR A 123 7.48 7.79 5.46
CA THR A 123 7.24 8.89 4.52
C THR A 123 6.39 8.36 3.37
N PRO A 124 5.17 8.88 3.14
CA PRO A 124 4.38 8.53 1.97
C PRO A 124 5.14 8.86 0.67
N VAL A 125 5.26 7.88 -0.23
CA VAL A 125 5.96 8.03 -1.51
C VAL A 125 4.98 8.15 -2.66
N ALA A 126 4.13 7.14 -2.89
CA ALA A 126 3.18 7.15 -4.00
C ALA A 126 1.96 6.27 -3.70
N LEU A 127 0.78 6.75 -4.06
CA LEU A 127 -0.42 5.94 -4.24
C LEU A 127 -0.31 5.23 -5.59
N ALA A 128 -0.65 3.94 -5.65
CA ALA A 128 -0.49 3.19 -6.89
C ALA A 128 -1.81 2.77 -7.53
N ALA A 129 -2.72 2.23 -6.75
CA ALA A 129 -4.01 1.77 -7.25
C ALA A 129 -5.03 1.65 -6.11
N SER A 130 -6.30 1.52 -6.47
CA SER A 130 -7.37 1.17 -5.54
C SER A 130 -8.32 0.13 -6.15
N THR A 131 -9.08 -0.56 -5.28
CA THR A 131 -10.11 -1.50 -5.70
C THR A 131 -11.14 -1.67 -4.59
N PRO A 132 -12.44 -1.82 -4.89
CA PRO A 132 -13.44 -2.11 -3.87
C PRO A 132 -13.24 -3.49 -3.24
N THR A 133 -13.68 -3.64 -2.00
CA THR A 133 -13.89 -4.95 -1.38
C THR A 133 -15.07 -5.65 -2.04
N ILE A 134 -14.97 -6.95 -2.23
CA ILE A 134 -16.04 -7.82 -2.70
C ILE A 134 -16.33 -8.92 -1.69
N PHE A 135 -17.59 -9.36 -1.63
CA PHE A 135 -18.02 -10.55 -0.91
C PHE A 135 -18.24 -11.68 -1.90
N ALA A 136 -17.49 -12.77 -1.72
CA ALA A 136 -17.53 -13.90 -2.64
C ALA A 136 -17.61 -15.23 -1.90
N VAL A 137 -18.30 -16.20 -2.49
CA VAL A 137 -18.51 -17.56 -1.98
C VAL A 137 -18.01 -18.59 -2.96
N HIS A 138 -17.97 -19.87 -2.55
CA HIS A 138 -17.67 -20.97 -3.48
C HIS A 138 -18.69 -21.02 -4.63
N GLY A 139 -18.25 -21.34 -5.84
CA GLY A 139 -19.07 -21.33 -7.06
C GLY A 139 -20.32 -22.21 -7.04
N SER A 140 -20.35 -23.27 -6.20
CA SER A 140 -21.52 -24.14 -6.05
C SER A 140 -22.68 -23.52 -5.25
N VAL A 141 -22.43 -22.44 -4.52
CA VAL A 141 -23.46 -21.73 -3.75
C VAL A 141 -24.52 -21.17 -4.70
N LYS A 142 -25.79 -21.43 -4.44
CA LYS A 142 -26.92 -21.06 -5.32
C LYS A 142 -27.29 -19.58 -5.23
N ALA A 143 -27.05 -18.95 -4.09
CA ALA A 143 -27.37 -17.53 -3.89
C ALA A 143 -26.71 -16.64 -4.98
N LYS A 144 -27.48 -15.67 -5.49
CA LYS A 144 -27.04 -14.73 -6.52
C LYS A 144 -26.77 -13.32 -5.99
N SER A 145 -27.12 -13.08 -4.73
CA SER A 145 -26.86 -11.81 -4.04
C SER A 145 -26.50 -12.04 -2.59
N LEU A 146 -25.87 -11.05 -1.96
CA LEU A 146 -25.54 -11.09 -0.54
C LEU A 146 -26.77 -11.30 0.32
N MET A 147 -27.87 -10.60 0.05
CA MET A 147 -29.11 -10.68 0.84
C MET A 147 -29.84 -12.02 0.65
N GLU A 148 -29.69 -12.67 -0.50
CA GLU A 148 -30.17 -14.05 -0.70
C GLU A 148 -29.35 -15.05 0.14
N TYR A 149 -28.02 -14.93 0.13
CA TYR A 149 -27.14 -15.75 0.94
C TYR A 149 -27.43 -15.59 2.43
N VAL A 150 -27.51 -14.34 2.93
CA VAL A 150 -27.80 -14.01 4.31
C VAL A 150 -29.12 -14.62 4.78
N ARG A 151 -30.17 -14.56 3.95
CA ARG A 151 -31.47 -15.22 4.28
C ARG A 151 -31.33 -16.74 4.39
N GLY A 152 -30.49 -17.34 3.56
CA GLY A 152 -30.25 -18.80 3.55
C GLY A 152 -29.48 -19.31 4.77
N VAL A 153 -28.62 -18.47 5.38
CA VAL A 153 -27.81 -18.82 6.56
C VAL A 153 -28.32 -18.24 7.87
N LYS A 154 -29.47 -17.56 7.85
CA LYS A 154 -30.06 -16.95 9.05
C LYS A 154 -30.34 -18.01 10.11
N GLY A 155 -29.86 -17.79 11.34
CA GLY A 155 -29.96 -18.73 12.47
C GLY A 155 -28.91 -19.85 12.44
N SER A 156 -28.01 -19.83 11.48
CA SER A 156 -26.85 -20.73 11.40
C SER A 156 -25.56 -19.95 11.64
N ARG A 157 -24.51 -20.66 12.07
CA ARG A 157 -23.15 -20.12 12.10
C ARG A 157 -22.52 -20.23 10.74
N PHE A 158 -21.80 -19.20 10.33
CA PHE A 158 -20.97 -19.24 9.13
C PHE A 158 -19.65 -18.52 9.36
N THR A 159 -18.66 -18.83 8.53
CA THR A 159 -17.34 -18.25 8.60
C THR A 159 -17.13 -17.28 7.45
N TYR A 160 -16.49 -16.14 7.72
CA TYR A 160 -15.97 -15.29 6.67
C TYR A 160 -14.47 -15.03 6.85
N SER A 161 -13.77 -14.90 5.75
CA SER A 161 -12.32 -14.69 5.76
C SER A 161 -11.95 -13.30 5.25
N SER A 162 -10.80 -12.80 5.70
CA SER A 162 -10.19 -11.56 5.20
C SER A 162 -8.68 -11.69 5.04
N ALA A 163 -8.06 -10.69 4.42
CA ALA A 163 -6.61 -10.62 4.23
C ALA A 163 -5.82 -10.40 5.53
N GLY A 164 -6.49 -10.36 6.68
CA GLY A 164 -5.89 -10.24 8.00
C GLY A 164 -6.63 -9.27 8.90
N VAL A 165 -6.41 -9.41 10.21
CA VAL A 165 -6.93 -8.47 11.21
C VAL A 165 -6.37 -7.06 10.91
N GLY A 166 -7.22 -6.04 10.99
CA GLY A 166 -6.85 -4.65 10.70
C GLY A 166 -6.80 -4.30 9.21
N THR A 167 -7.25 -5.21 8.32
CA THR A 167 -7.49 -4.85 6.90
C THR A 167 -8.89 -4.26 6.74
N THR A 168 -9.11 -3.49 5.67
CA THR A 168 -10.45 -2.96 5.39
C THR A 168 -11.45 -4.09 5.16
N GLN A 169 -11.05 -5.17 4.50
CA GLN A 169 -11.86 -6.37 4.32
C GLN A 169 -12.36 -6.98 5.64
N HIS A 170 -11.51 -6.97 6.69
CA HIS A 170 -11.93 -7.41 8.02
C HIS A 170 -13.00 -6.48 8.59
N LEU A 171 -12.72 -5.16 8.64
CA LEU A 171 -13.65 -4.19 9.22
C LEU A 171 -14.97 -4.10 8.46
N THR A 172 -14.92 -4.21 7.13
CA THR A 172 -16.10 -4.26 6.26
C THR A 172 -16.97 -5.47 6.58
N GLY A 173 -16.36 -6.65 6.74
CA GLY A 173 -17.08 -7.85 7.13
C GLY A 173 -17.71 -7.74 8.53
N GLU A 174 -16.95 -7.27 9.52
CA GLU A 174 -17.44 -7.03 10.87
C GLU A 174 -18.63 -6.06 10.88
N TYR A 175 -18.51 -4.92 10.22
CA TYR A 175 -19.59 -3.94 10.14
C TYR A 175 -20.85 -4.54 9.52
N LEU A 176 -20.69 -5.18 8.34
CA LEU A 176 -21.81 -5.72 7.58
C LEU A 176 -22.56 -6.79 8.37
N PHE A 177 -21.84 -7.77 8.94
CA PHE A 177 -22.48 -8.91 9.60
C PHE A 177 -23.02 -8.56 10.98
N LYS A 178 -22.45 -7.58 11.69
CA LYS A 178 -23.04 -7.02 12.91
C LYS A 178 -24.31 -6.21 12.65
N ALA A 179 -24.38 -5.52 11.50
CA ALA A 179 -25.59 -4.79 11.12
C ALA A 179 -26.75 -5.68 10.67
N LEU A 180 -26.52 -6.96 10.40
CA LEU A 180 -27.52 -7.93 9.94
C LEU A 180 -28.02 -8.81 11.09
N PRO A 181 -29.25 -8.60 11.58
CA PRO A 181 -29.75 -9.31 12.76
C PRO A 181 -29.94 -10.81 12.52
N GLY A 182 -29.56 -11.61 13.52
CA GLY A 182 -29.70 -13.07 13.51
C GLY A 182 -28.64 -13.80 12.69
N LEU A 183 -27.49 -13.15 12.44
CA LEU A 183 -26.30 -13.79 11.89
C LEU A 183 -25.26 -14.03 12.98
N GLU A 184 -24.64 -15.21 12.94
CA GLU A 184 -23.47 -15.55 13.75
C GLU A 184 -22.27 -15.78 12.82
N ALA A 185 -21.61 -14.68 12.43
CA ALA A 185 -20.44 -14.72 11.56
C ALA A 185 -19.15 -14.83 12.40
N THR A 186 -18.30 -15.80 12.08
CA THR A 186 -16.97 -15.95 12.68
C THR A 186 -15.90 -15.52 11.68
N HIS A 187 -15.08 -14.55 12.06
CA HIS A 187 -13.95 -14.10 11.24
C HIS A 187 -12.78 -15.08 11.27
N VAL A 188 -12.24 -15.41 10.10
CA VAL A 188 -11.05 -16.25 9.92
C VAL A 188 -9.98 -15.42 9.16
N PRO A 189 -8.98 -14.87 9.86
CA PRO A 189 -7.95 -14.04 9.23
C PRO A 189 -6.90 -14.87 8.49
N PHE A 190 -6.50 -14.40 7.30
CA PHE A 190 -5.38 -14.92 6.52
C PHE A 190 -4.29 -13.86 6.36
N GLN A 191 -3.16 -14.20 5.70
CA GLN A 191 -2.04 -13.27 5.52
C GLN A 191 -2.03 -12.61 4.12
N GLY A 192 -3.22 -12.29 3.60
CA GLY A 192 -3.39 -11.65 2.30
C GLY A 192 -4.55 -12.24 1.49
N GLY A 193 -4.93 -11.60 0.40
CA GLY A 193 -6.11 -11.98 -0.40
C GLY A 193 -6.00 -13.31 -1.13
N ALA A 194 -4.80 -13.71 -1.58
CA ALA A 194 -4.64 -14.98 -2.30
C ALA A 194 -5.00 -16.20 -1.42
N PRO A 195 -4.45 -16.37 -0.19
CA PRO A 195 -4.85 -17.49 0.67
C PRO A 195 -6.32 -17.44 1.10
N VAL A 196 -6.94 -16.25 1.23
CA VAL A 196 -8.41 -16.11 1.45
C VAL A 196 -9.19 -16.83 0.37
N ASN A 197 -8.90 -16.54 -0.89
CA ASN A 197 -9.63 -17.11 -2.02
C ASN A 197 -9.42 -18.62 -2.15
N THR A 198 -8.19 -19.09 -1.89
CA THR A 198 -7.89 -20.54 -1.87
C THR A 198 -8.71 -21.26 -0.80
N ALA A 199 -8.86 -20.67 0.39
CA ALA A 199 -9.65 -21.27 1.47
C ALA A 199 -11.14 -21.37 1.13
N VAL A 200 -11.72 -20.37 0.43
CA VAL A 200 -13.12 -20.43 -0.05
C VAL A 200 -13.28 -21.47 -1.14
N VAL A 201 -12.36 -21.55 -2.10
CA VAL A 201 -12.41 -22.57 -3.16
C VAL A 201 -12.27 -23.99 -2.58
N ALA A 202 -11.48 -24.16 -1.53
CA ALA A 202 -11.34 -25.41 -0.78
C ALA A 202 -12.49 -25.66 0.22
N GLN A 203 -13.47 -24.75 0.31
CA GLN A 203 -14.62 -24.82 1.24
C GLN A 203 -14.20 -24.92 2.73
N GLN A 204 -13.02 -24.36 3.07
CA GLN A 204 -12.54 -24.25 4.46
C GLN A 204 -13.22 -23.10 5.23
N VAL A 205 -13.70 -22.11 4.49
CA VAL A 205 -14.49 -20.98 4.97
C VAL A 205 -15.64 -20.73 3.99
N ASP A 206 -16.75 -20.20 4.49
CA ASP A 206 -17.98 -20.07 3.72
C ASP A 206 -17.96 -18.87 2.78
N MET A 207 -17.35 -17.76 3.19
CA MET A 207 -17.33 -16.51 2.43
C MET A 207 -15.96 -15.82 2.50
N ALA A 208 -15.57 -15.17 1.41
CA ALA A 208 -14.44 -14.25 1.35
C ALA A 208 -14.92 -12.80 1.41
N SER A 209 -14.39 -12.01 2.33
CA SER A 209 -14.26 -10.56 2.20
C SER A 209 -12.88 -10.29 1.60
N THR A 210 -12.84 -9.99 0.28
CA THR A 210 -11.61 -9.98 -0.52
C THR A 210 -11.66 -8.87 -1.57
N THR A 211 -10.78 -8.93 -2.57
CA THR A 211 -10.77 -7.97 -3.69
C THR A 211 -10.82 -8.69 -5.02
N LEU A 212 -11.45 -8.06 -6.03
CA LEU A 212 -11.61 -8.67 -7.36
C LEU A 212 -10.26 -9.12 -7.97
N PRO A 213 -9.17 -8.34 -7.92
CA PRO A 213 -7.91 -8.75 -8.55
C PRO A 213 -7.38 -10.10 -8.06
N THR A 214 -7.50 -10.39 -6.76
CA THR A 214 -7.02 -11.65 -6.18
C THR A 214 -7.93 -12.84 -6.44
N ALA A 215 -9.24 -12.58 -6.63
CA ALA A 215 -10.26 -13.60 -6.88
C ALA A 215 -10.55 -13.80 -8.38
N PHE A 216 -10.05 -12.93 -9.26
CA PHE A 216 -10.46 -12.80 -10.65
C PHE A 216 -10.37 -14.12 -11.45
N ALA A 217 -9.26 -14.84 -11.30
CA ALA A 217 -9.07 -16.13 -11.97
C ALA A 217 -10.12 -17.17 -11.53
N TYR A 218 -10.39 -17.27 -10.22
CA TYR A 218 -11.40 -18.20 -9.66
C TYR A 218 -12.82 -17.83 -10.08
N ILE A 219 -13.12 -16.53 -10.16
CA ILE A 219 -14.43 -16.03 -10.61
C ILE A 219 -14.63 -16.38 -12.09
N ARG A 220 -13.64 -16.14 -12.94
CA ARG A 220 -13.71 -16.47 -14.36
C ARG A 220 -13.83 -17.97 -14.64
N GLN A 221 -13.29 -18.81 -13.79
CA GLN A 221 -13.41 -20.27 -13.85
C GLN A 221 -14.71 -20.81 -13.23
N GLY A 222 -15.54 -19.93 -12.63
CA GLY A 222 -16.75 -20.33 -11.92
C GLY A 222 -16.48 -21.00 -10.57
N ALA A 223 -15.23 -21.06 -10.10
CA ALA A 223 -14.87 -21.61 -8.80
C ALA A 223 -15.29 -20.72 -7.62
N MET A 224 -15.44 -19.40 -7.87
CA MET A 224 -16.00 -18.44 -6.93
C MET A 224 -17.12 -17.63 -7.58
N ARG A 225 -18.06 -17.18 -6.76
CA ARG A 225 -19.18 -16.29 -7.13
C ARG A 225 -19.17 -15.05 -6.26
N VAL A 226 -19.21 -13.86 -6.88
CA VAL A 226 -19.34 -12.59 -6.17
C VAL A 226 -20.82 -12.34 -5.86
N LEU A 227 -21.11 -11.96 -4.63
CA LEU A 227 -22.47 -11.68 -4.14
C LEU A 227 -22.73 -10.20 -3.92
N ALA A 228 -21.68 -9.41 -3.64
CA ALA A 228 -21.78 -7.96 -3.49
C ALA A 228 -20.41 -7.26 -3.67
N VAL A 229 -20.47 -5.97 -3.99
CA VAL A 229 -19.32 -5.07 -4.09
C VAL A 229 -19.50 -3.92 -3.09
N ALA A 230 -18.48 -3.59 -2.33
CA ALA A 230 -18.49 -2.49 -1.36
C ALA A 230 -18.15 -1.15 -2.04
N SER A 231 -19.01 -0.69 -2.94
CA SER A 231 -18.86 0.58 -3.66
C SER A 231 -20.24 1.21 -3.90
N HIS A 232 -20.27 2.52 -4.19
CA HIS A 232 -21.50 3.22 -4.55
C HIS A 232 -22.01 2.83 -5.94
N THR A 233 -21.11 2.46 -6.85
CA THR A 233 -21.45 2.05 -8.22
C THR A 233 -20.96 0.64 -8.49
N ARG A 234 -21.64 -0.09 -9.38
CA ARG A 234 -21.22 -1.43 -9.79
C ARG A 234 -19.87 -1.40 -10.51
N MET A 235 -19.08 -2.43 -10.30
CA MET A 235 -17.81 -2.58 -11.02
C MET A 235 -18.06 -2.86 -12.50
N ARG A 236 -17.29 -2.22 -13.37
CA ARG A 236 -17.34 -2.44 -14.83
C ARG A 236 -17.12 -3.92 -15.23
N LEU A 237 -16.30 -4.63 -14.46
CA LEU A 237 -16.01 -6.05 -14.69
C LEU A 237 -17.07 -7.00 -14.11
N LEU A 238 -18.00 -6.50 -13.29
CA LEU A 238 -19.06 -7.24 -12.61
C LEU A 238 -20.39 -6.45 -12.67
N PRO A 239 -20.90 -6.11 -13.87
CA PRO A 239 -22.07 -5.22 -14.01
C PRO A 239 -23.36 -5.83 -13.45
N GLU A 240 -23.41 -7.17 -13.34
CA GLU A 240 -24.53 -7.93 -12.78
C GLU A 240 -24.55 -7.98 -11.25
N VAL A 241 -23.38 -7.70 -10.59
CA VAL A 241 -23.26 -7.82 -9.14
C VAL A 241 -23.73 -6.51 -8.48
N GLN A 242 -24.66 -6.65 -7.55
CA GLN A 242 -25.17 -5.53 -6.76
C GLN A 242 -24.10 -4.93 -5.85
N THR A 243 -24.20 -3.62 -5.62
CA THR A 243 -23.39 -2.94 -4.59
C THR A 243 -23.99 -3.18 -3.21
N LEU A 244 -23.22 -2.89 -2.15
CA LEU A 244 -23.76 -2.85 -0.79
C LEU A 244 -24.80 -1.75 -0.65
N ALA A 245 -24.63 -0.63 -1.35
CA ALA A 245 -25.63 0.44 -1.40
C ALA A 245 -26.98 -0.06 -1.94
N GLU A 246 -26.99 -0.80 -3.06
CA GLU A 246 -28.19 -1.44 -3.63
C GLU A 246 -28.74 -2.56 -2.73
N SER A 247 -27.94 -3.10 -1.82
CA SER A 247 -28.29 -4.16 -0.89
C SER A 247 -28.83 -3.67 0.47
N GLY A 248 -29.03 -2.34 0.62
CA GLY A 248 -29.59 -1.74 1.84
C GLY A 248 -28.61 -1.04 2.75
N PHE A 249 -27.36 -0.80 2.29
CA PHE A 249 -26.29 -0.09 3.01
C PHE A 249 -25.83 1.13 2.19
N PRO A 250 -26.68 2.19 2.03
CA PRO A 250 -26.47 3.25 1.05
C PRO A 250 -25.19 4.07 1.28
N ASP A 251 -24.77 4.23 2.53
CA ASP A 251 -23.61 5.05 2.89
C ASP A 251 -22.30 4.24 2.99
N PHE A 252 -22.34 2.97 2.57
CA PHE A 252 -21.19 2.09 2.75
C PHE A 252 -20.34 1.99 1.49
N GLU A 253 -19.11 2.47 1.59
CA GLU A 253 -18.06 2.27 0.59
C GLU A 253 -16.75 1.86 1.27
N ASP A 254 -16.16 0.78 0.76
CA ASP A 254 -14.80 0.36 1.12
C ASP A 254 -13.95 0.16 -0.13
N ARG A 255 -12.93 1.00 -0.28
CA ARG A 255 -11.90 0.86 -1.31
C ARG A 255 -10.55 0.63 -0.65
N SER A 256 -10.01 -0.55 -0.86
CA SER A 256 -8.62 -0.83 -0.48
C SER A 256 -7.68 -0.18 -1.49
N TRP A 257 -6.81 0.70 -1.04
CA TRP A 257 -5.75 1.28 -1.85
C TRP A 257 -4.40 0.59 -1.58
N ILE A 258 -3.50 0.67 -2.55
CA ILE A 258 -2.14 0.14 -2.48
C ILE A 258 -1.17 1.30 -2.68
N ALA A 259 -0.13 1.36 -1.83
CA ALA A 259 0.81 2.47 -1.85
C ALA A 259 2.22 2.07 -1.41
N PHE A 260 3.14 2.98 -1.72
CA PHE A 260 4.56 2.90 -1.38
C PHE A 260 4.89 3.92 -0.29
N PHE A 261 5.67 3.46 0.69
CA PHE A 261 6.21 4.30 1.77
C PHE A 261 7.71 4.04 1.92
N ALA A 262 8.45 5.08 2.26
CA ALA A 262 9.85 5.01 2.64
C ALA A 262 9.99 5.12 4.18
N PRO A 263 11.15 4.80 4.78
CA PRO A 263 11.45 5.16 6.16
C PRO A 263 11.31 6.67 6.38
N ALA A 264 10.94 7.08 7.59
CA ALA A 264 10.96 8.50 7.97
C ALA A 264 12.36 9.09 7.73
N ASN A 265 12.40 10.39 7.43
CA ASN A 265 13.63 11.14 7.13
C ASN A 265 14.35 10.72 5.83
N THR A 266 13.74 9.94 4.95
CA THR A 266 14.27 9.73 3.60
C THR A 266 14.36 11.09 2.88
N PRO A 267 15.50 11.44 2.23
CA PRO A 267 15.68 12.75 1.61
C PRO A 267 14.56 13.09 0.62
N ALA A 268 14.02 14.30 0.70
CA ALA A 268 12.88 14.72 -0.11
C ALA A 268 13.11 14.56 -1.62
N ALA A 269 14.33 14.81 -2.11
CA ALA A 269 14.68 14.63 -3.51
C ALA A 269 14.54 13.16 -3.95
N ILE A 270 14.89 12.20 -3.10
CA ILE A 270 14.74 10.76 -3.36
C ILE A 270 13.26 10.39 -3.37
N VAL A 271 12.47 10.88 -2.39
CA VAL A 271 11.03 10.61 -2.31
C VAL A 271 10.31 11.15 -3.56
N GLN A 272 10.64 12.36 -4.00
CA GLN A 272 10.08 12.98 -5.21
C GLN A 272 10.46 12.21 -6.48
N LEU A 273 11.72 11.77 -6.59
CA LEU A 273 12.16 10.94 -7.71
C LEU A 273 11.38 9.62 -7.76
N LEU A 274 11.28 8.90 -6.63
CA LEU A 274 10.53 7.65 -6.55
C LEU A 274 9.04 7.86 -6.87
N ASN A 275 8.40 8.91 -6.34
CA ASN A 275 7.03 9.27 -6.70
C ASN A 275 6.88 9.49 -8.20
N SER A 276 7.76 10.28 -8.80
CA SER A 276 7.74 10.59 -10.23
C SER A 276 7.87 9.32 -11.09
N GLU A 277 8.81 8.42 -10.76
CA GLU A 277 9.05 7.21 -11.55
C GLU A 277 7.94 6.18 -11.36
N ILE A 278 7.40 6.01 -10.14
CA ILE A 278 6.22 5.15 -9.88
C ILE A 278 5.01 5.66 -10.65
N ASN A 279 4.71 6.97 -10.57
CA ASN A 279 3.60 7.58 -11.31
C ASN A 279 3.78 7.46 -12.82
N ARG A 280 4.99 7.59 -13.32
CA ARG A 280 5.31 7.37 -14.75
C ARG A 280 5.03 5.93 -15.16
N ALA A 281 5.45 4.95 -14.35
CA ALA A 281 5.18 3.53 -14.61
C ALA A 281 3.67 3.24 -14.66
N LEU A 282 2.90 3.79 -13.71
CA LEU A 282 1.45 3.64 -13.64
C LEU A 282 0.70 4.21 -14.86
N ARG A 283 1.24 5.29 -15.48
CA ARG A 283 0.65 5.90 -16.68
C ARG A 283 1.00 5.18 -17.99
N GLN A 284 1.87 4.16 -17.96
CA GLN A 284 2.15 3.39 -19.17
C GLN A 284 0.91 2.61 -19.61
N PRO A 285 0.53 2.62 -20.90
CA PRO A 285 -0.70 1.98 -21.38
C PRO A 285 -0.79 0.50 -21.02
N ASP A 286 0.30 -0.24 -21.15
CA ASP A 286 0.37 -1.68 -20.82
C ASP A 286 0.19 -1.94 -19.32
N VAL A 287 0.68 -1.05 -18.45
CA VAL A 287 0.46 -1.14 -17.00
C VAL A 287 -0.99 -0.82 -16.66
N THR A 288 -1.51 0.31 -17.17
CA THR A 288 -2.89 0.73 -16.93
C THR A 288 -3.88 -0.33 -17.40
N GLU A 289 -3.71 -0.86 -18.61
CA GLU A 289 -4.56 -1.91 -19.17
C GLU A 289 -4.49 -3.18 -18.32
N ARG A 290 -3.27 -3.65 -18.01
CA ARG A 290 -3.07 -4.85 -17.18
C ARG A 290 -3.76 -4.75 -15.82
N LEU A 291 -3.63 -3.61 -15.14
CA LEU A 291 -4.25 -3.40 -13.83
C LEU A 291 -5.78 -3.30 -13.94
N SER A 292 -6.29 -2.55 -14.92
CA SER A 292 -7.72 -2.38 -15.12
C SER A 292 -8.45 -3.66 -15.53
N THR A 293 -7.78 -4.57 -16.26
CA THR A 293 -8.36 -5.86 -16.67
C THR A 293 -8.58 -6.83 -15.52
N ILE A 294 -7.94 -6.61 -14.38
CA ILE A 294 -8.15 -7.40 -13.16
C ILE A 294 -8.92 -6.65 -12.07
N GLY A 295 -9.37 -5.41 -12.33
CA GLY A 295 -10.18 -4.62 -11.39
C GLY A 295 -9.38 -3.77 -10.40
N LEU A 296 -8.12 -3.45 -10.73
CA LEU A 296 -7.35 -2.40 -10.07
C LEU A 296 -7.48 -1.10 -10.85
N ASP A 297 -7.84 -0.01 -10.17
CA ASP A 297 -7.91 1.34 -10.72
C ASP A 297 -6.58 2.07 -10.42
N PRO A 298 -5.68 2.27 -11.41
CA PRO A 298 -4.43 3.01 -11.20
C PRO A 298 -4.71 4.43 -10.68
N GLN A 299 -3.90 4.88 -9.72
CA GLN A 299 -3.99 6.20 -9.10
C GLN A 299 -2.65 6.90 -9.18
N THR A 300 -2.64 8.17 -9.54
CA THR A 300 -1.41 8.96 -9.59
C THR A 300 -1.61 10.29 -8.88
N LEU A 301 -0.95 10.45 -7.74
CA LEU A 301 -0.92 11.66 -6.96
C LEU A 301 0.51 12.17 -6.85
N SER A 302 0.69 13.47 -6.72
CA SER A 302 1.96 14.03 -6.25
C SER A 302 2.24 13.52 -4.83
N GLN A 303 3.49 13.58 -4.41
CA GLN A 303 3.88 13.15 -3.06
C GLN A 303 3.11 13.92 -1.96
N GLY A 304 2.93 15.23 -2.15
CA GLY A 304 2.19 16.07 -1.19
C GLY A 304 0.71 15.72 -1.13
N GLU A 305 0.05 15.54 -2.28
CA GLU A 305 -1.36 15.10 -2.33
C GLU A 305 -1.53 13.73 -1.68
N PHE A 306 -0.59 12.81 -1.91
CA PHE A 306 -0.66 11.49 -1.28
C PHE A 306 -0.45 11.56 0.24
N ALA A 307 0.43 12.41 0.75
CA ALA A 307 0.60 12.61 2.18
C ALA A 307 -0.69 13.13 2.85
N GLU A 308 -1.36 14.11 2.25
CA GLU A 308 -2.66 14.61 2.76
C GLU A 308 -3.76 13.55 2.63
N TYR A 309 -3.74 12.75 1.57
CA TYR A 309 -4.67 11.61 1.43
C TYR A 309 -4.49 10.59 2.58
N VAL A 310 -3.25 10.20 2.90
CA VAL A 310 -2.96 9.29 4.03
C VAL A 310 -3.45 9.86 5.35
N LYS A 311 -3.24 11.16 5.60
CA LYS A 311 -3.73 11.85 6.81
C LYS A 311 -5.26 11.81 6.90
N THR A 312 -5.95 12.06 5.80
CA THR A 312 -7.42 11.99 5.72
C THR A 312 -7.90 10.55 5.97
N GLU A 313 -7.23 9.55 5.42
CA GLU A 313 -7.58 8.14 5.62
C GLU A 313 -7.38 7.69 7.08
N VAL A 314 -6.28 8.10 7.73
CA VAL A 314 -6.05 7.82 9.17
C VAL A 314 -7.17 8.44 10.01
N ALA A 315 -7.54 9.69 9.76
CA ALA A 315 -8.62 10.36 10.48
C ALA A 315 -9.98 9.69 10.25
N LYS A 316 -10.30 9.34 8.99
CA LYS A 316 -11.53 8.65 8.59
C LYS A 316 -11.67 7.30 9.32
N TRP A 317 -10.63 6.48 9.29
CA TRP A 317 -10.67 5.18 9.96
C TRP A 317 -10.74 5.31 11.49
N GLY A 318 -10.10 6.31 12.06
CA GLY A 318 -10.23 6.65 13.48
C GLY A 318 -11.67 6.95 13.87
N GLU A 319 -12.39 7.72 13.07
CA GLU A 319 -13.80 8.05 13.31
C GLU A 319 -14.71 6.82 13.11
N ILE A 320 -14.47 6.01 12.07
CA ILE A 320 -15.22 4.76 11.85
C ILE A 320 -15.06 3.82 13.05
N ILE A 321 -13.85 3.58 13.50
CA ILE A 321 -13.56 2.69 14.64
C ILE A 321 -14.25 3.21 15.90
N LYS A 322 -14.16 4.51 16.17
CA LYS A 322 -14.78 5.14 17.34
C LYS A 322 -16.30 5.05 17.31
N THR A 323 -16.92 5.32 16.15
CA THR A 323 -18.39 5.36 15.99
C THR A 323 -18.98 3.96 15.99
N THR A 324 -18.34 2.99 15.36
CA THR A 324 -18.87 1.62 15.24
C THR A 324 -18.45 0.71 16.38
N GLY A 325 -17.43 1.06 17.15
CA GLY A 325 -16.80 0.19 18.13
C GLY A 325 -16.12 -1.05 17.54
N ILE A 326 -15.90 -1.06 16.21
CA ILE A 326 -15.26 -2.16 15.49
C ILE A 326 -13.79 -1.79 15.32
N ALA A 327 -12.93 -2.46 16.08
CA ALA A 327 -11.49 -2.26 16.02
C ALA A 327 -10.78 -3.57 15.65
N PRO A 328 -9.58 -3.51 15.05
CA PRO A 328 -8.70 -4.67 15.00
C PRO A 328 -8.34 -5.08 16.41
N ASN A 329 -8.65 -6.32 16.79
CA ASN A 329 -8.30 -6.92 18.09
C ASN A 329 -7.04 -7.76 17.94
#